data_44e5e90caa661fbc1b6ccaab5a2a1286
#
_entry.id   44e5e90caa661fbc1b6ccaab5a2a1286
#
_cell.length_a   1.000
_cell.length_b   1.000
_cell.length_c   1.000
_cell.angle_alpha   90.00
_cell.angle_beta   90.00
_cell.angle_gamma   90.00
#
_symmetry.space_group_name_H-M   'P 1'
#
loop_
_entity.id
_entity.type
_entity.pdbx_description
1 polymer ?
#
loop_
_entity_poly.entity_id
_entity_poly.type
_entity_poly.pdbx_seq_one_letter_code
_entity_poly.pdbx_strand_id
1 'polypeptide(L)'
;MKKIIGIILLCLVHLNGVAQEQYKFRLIDVVDGLSDNQIRGLSVTPDGRIGIRTASILNIYDGASFEHFPYDKDKKYVWTYTRPPKEYYDGQGRVWMKELNYLLLLDLKTNTFNYDIPDELAKMGVDKRLKNLFIDEAKNYWFVTEDNTFRFYDVEKRKGKIIDSGDSEFTRKYGIPLELAQYKNFCWI
;
A
#
# COMPACT_ATOMS: atom_id res chain seq x y z
N MET A 1 -39.19 52.09 3.90
CA MET A 1 -37.77 51.70 3.78
C MET A 1 -37.36 50.65 4.81
N LYS A 2 -37.53 50.84 6.12
CA LYS A 2 -37.10 49.86 7.15
C LYS A 2 -37.69 48.45 7.00
N LYS A 3 -38.96 48.31 6.57
CA LYS A 3 -39.61 47.00 6.35
C LYS A 3 -39.03 46.25 5.11
N ILE A 4 -38.63 46.95 4.08
CA ILE A 4 -38.04 46.38 2.88
C ILE A 4 -36.63 45.86 3.17
N ILE A 5 -35.84 46.57 3.98
CA ILE A 5 -34.50 46.16 4.40
C ILE A 5 -34.59 44.88 5.27
N GLY A 6 -35.60 44.77 6.14
CA GLY A 6 -35.83 43.56 6.95
C GLY A 6 -36.14 42.33 6.09
N ILE A 7 -36.93 42.47 5.03
CA ILE A 7 -37.26 41.37 4.12
C ILE A 7 -36.04 40.94 3.30
N ILE A 8 -35.23 41.91 2.81
CA ILE A 8 -33.98 41.60 2.09
C ILE A 8 -33.00 40.86 3.00
N LEU A 9 -32.85 41.28 4.26
CA LEU A 9 -31.96 40.61 5.24
C LEU A 9 -32.45 39.20 5.54
N LEU A 10 -33.76 38.99 5.64
CA LEU A 10 -34.35 37.65 5.85
C LEU A 10 -34.11 36.71 4.66
N CYS A 11 -34.25 37.23 3.44
CA CYS A 11 -33.96 36.47 2.23
C CYS A 11 -32.46 36.10 2.11
N LEU A 12 -31.55 36.97 2.52
CA LEU A 12 -30.10 36.66 2.52
C LEU A 12 -29.70 35.57 3.54
N VAL A 13 -30.39 35.47 4.66
CA VAL A 13 -30.15 34.41 5.65
C VAL A 13 -30.61 33.04 5.12
N HIS A 14 -31.65 32.98 4.31
CA HIS A 14 -32.13 31.73 3.72
C HIS A 14 -31.33 31.27 2.49
N LEU A 15 -30.45 32.11 1.93
CA LEU A 15 -29.56 31.73 0.83
C LEU A 15 -28.31 30.96 1.29
N ASN A 16 -28.02 30.86 2.61
CA ASN A 16 -27.03 29.97 3.15
C ASN A 16 -27.58 28.54 3.26
N GLY A 17 -28.15 28.03 2.18
CA GLY A 17 -28.43 26.60 2.05
C GLY A 17 -27.10 25.86 2.16
N VAL A 18 -26.88 25.14 3.25
CA VAL A 18 -25.81 24.18 3.35
C VAL A 18 -25.99 23.22 2.18
N ALA A 19 -25.17 23.35 1.16
CA ALA A 19 -25.11 22.37 0.10
C ALA A 19 -24.68 21.06 0.75
N GLN A 20 -25.65 20.23 1.08
CA GLN A 20 -25.38 18.89 1.57
C GLN A 20 -24.74 18.14 0.41
N GLU A 21 -23.45 17.82 0.54
CA GLU A 21 -22.77 16.97 -0.44
C GLU A 21 -23.52 15.65 -0.52
N GLN A 22 -24.23 15.45 -1.60
CA GLN A 22 -24.96 14.22 -1.84
C GLN A 22 -23.98 13.20 -2.39
N TYR A 23 -23.46 12.33 -1.52
CA TYR A 23 -22.61 11.20 -1.93
C TYR A 23 -23.40 10.30 -2.88
N LYS A 24 -22.86 10.10 -4.08
CA LYS A 24 -23.38 9.13 -5.04
C LYS A 24 -22.59 7.85 -4.91
N PHE A 25 -23.26 6.76 -4.61
CA PHE A 25 -22.67 5.43 -4.58
C PHE A 25 -22.90 4.73 -5.92
N ARG A 26 -21.88 4.08 -6.44
CA ARG A 26 -21.95 3.20 -7.60
C ARG A 26 -21.42 1.83 -7.19
N LEU A 27 -22.18 0.80 -7.48
CA LEU A 27 -21.67 -0.58 -7.39
C LEU A 27 -20.73 -0.81 -8.57
N ILE A 28 -19.58 -1.41 -8.31
CA ILE A 28 -18.61 -1.86 -9.29
C ILE A 28 -18.39 -3.33 -9.04
N ASP A 29 -18.62 -4.15 -10.07
CA ASP A 29 -18.53 -5.60 -9.98
C ASP A 29 -17.89 -6.23 -11.23
N VAL A 30 -18.00 -7.55 -11.39
CA VAL A 30 -17.44 -8.28 -12.54
C VAL A 30 -18.05 -7.86 -13.88
N VAL A 31 -19.27 -7.30 -13.89
CA VAL A 31 -19.90 -6.78 -15.12
C VAL A 31 -19.22 -5.50 -15.58
N ASP A 32 -18.69 -4.71 -14.64
CA ASP A 32 -17.91 -3.51 -14.93
C ASP A 32 -16.43 -3.84 -15.28
N GLY A 33 -16.01 -5.10 -15.18
CA GLY A 33 -14.67 -5.55 -15.53
C GLY A 33 -13.78 -5.90 -14.34
N LEU A 34 -14.31 -5.93 -13.11
CA LEU A 34 -13.56 -6.45 -11.96
C LEU A 34 -13.32 -7.96 -12.11
N SER A 35 -12.16 -8.47 -11.71
CA SER A 35 -11.81 -9.88 -11.90
C SER A 35 -12.60 -10.84 -11.03
N ASP A 36 -13.08 -10.39 -9.87
CA ASP A 36 -13.86 -11.18 -8.90
C ASP A 36 -14.57 -10.23 -7.92
N ASN A 37 -15.80 -10.58 -7.51
CA ASN A 37 -16.54 -9.81 -6.51
C ASN A 37 -16.05 -10.02 -5.07
N GLN A 38 -15.17 -11.00 -4.83
CA GLN A 38 -14.55 -11.21 -3.52
C GLN A 38 -13.34 -10.29 -3.33
N ILE A 39 -13.58 -9.11 -2.79
CA ILE A 39 -12.52 -8.15 -2.49
C ILE A 39 -11.75 -8.57 -1.24
N ARG A 40 -10.42 -8.63 -1.34
CA ARG A 40 -9.48 -8.97 -0.26
C ARG A 40 -8.76 -7.74 0.30
N GLY A 41 -8.66 -6.68 -0.48
CA GLY A 41 -8.03 -5.45 -0.04
C GLY A 41 -8.16 -4.34 -1.05
N LEU A 42 -8.01 -3.12 -0.56
CA LEU A 42 -8.00 -1.90 -1.34
C LEU A 42 -6.75 -1.11 -1.00
N SER A 43 -6.15 -0.50 -1.99
CA SER A 43 -5.01 0.39 -1.86
C SER A 43 -5.13 1.54 -2.85
N VAL A 44 -4.38 2.62 -2.60
CA VAL A 44 -4.29 3.75 -3.53
C VAL A 44 -2.88 3.77 -4.11
N THR A 45 -2.77 3.74 -5.42
CA THR A 45 -1.48 3.86 -6.10
C THR A 45 -0.94 5.29 -6.02
N PRO A 46 0.37 5.50 -6.17
CA PRO A 46 0.96 6.85 -6.12
C PRO A 46 0.42 7.82 -7.19
N ASP A 47 -0.09 7.31 -8.28
CA ASP A 47 -0.70 8.08 -9.37
C ASP A 47 -2.22 8.29 -9.20
N GLY A 48 -2.77 7.87 -8.04
CA GLY A 48 -4.17 8.11 -7.66
C GLY A 48 -5.15 7.06 -8.16
N ARG A 49 -4.69 6.01 -8.84
CA ARG A 49 -5.53 4.86 -9.19
C ARG A 49 -5.85 4.00 -7.96
N ILE A 50 -6.81 3.12 -8.08
CA ILE A 50 -7.23 2.24 -6.99
C ILE A 50 -6.74 0.81 -7.28
N GLY A 51 -5.93 0.28 -6.38
CA GLY A 51 -5.59 -1.14 -6.36
C GLY A 51 -6.68 -1.94 -5.65
N ILE A 52 -7.29 -2.88 -6.37
CA ILE A 52 -8.35 -3.76 -5.85
C ILE A 52 -7.84 -5.19 -5.93
N ARG A 53 -7.60 -5.78 -4.77
CA ARG A 53 -7.11 -7.14 -4.69
C ARG A 53 -8.25 -8.12 -4.52
N THR A 54 -8.28 -9.12 -5.40
CA THR A 54 -9.13 -10.30 -5.31
C THR A 54 -8.31 -11.53 -4.90
N ALA A 55 -8.85 -12.72 -4.98
CA ALA A 55 -8.15 -13.94 -4.57
C ALA A 55 -6.89 -14.25 -5.40
N SER A 56 -6.87 -13.90 -6.67
CA SER A 56 -5.79 -14.30 -7.60
C SER A 56 -5.24 -13.16 -8.45
N ILE A 57 -5.82 -11.99 -8.36
CA ILE A 57 -5.53 -10.88 -9.27
C ILE A 57 -5.48 -9.56 -8.48
N LEU A 58 -4.46 -8.75 -8.73
CA LEU A 58 -4.48 -7.34 -8.43
C LEU A 58 -5.11 -6.60 -9.62
N ASN A 59 -6.21 -5.92 -9.39
CA ASN A 59 -6.85 -5.06 -10.37
C ASN A 59 -6.45 -3.62 -10.08
N ILE A 60 -6.00 -2.88 -11.08
CA ILE A 60 -5.74 -1.44 -10.99
C ILE A 60 -6.87 -0.72 -11.73
N TYR A 61 -7.63 0.09 -11.01
CA TYR A 61 -8.76 0.83 -11.53
C TYR A 61 -8.43 2.31 -11.67
N ASP A 62 -8.61 2.87 -12.85
CA ASP A 62 -8.31 4.26 -13.17
C ASP A 62 -9.53 5.21 -13.08
N GLY A 63 -10.69 4.67 -12.70
CA GLY A 63 -11.97 5.39 -12.68
C GLY A 63 -12.88 5.03 -13.85
N ALA A 64 -12.37 4.39 -14.90
CA ALA A 64 -13.10 4.00 -16.10
C ALA A 64 -12.90 2.52 -16.46
N SER A 65 -11.69 2.00 -16.32
CA SER A 65 -11.30 0.66 -16.75
C SER A 65 -10.42 -0.04 -15.74
N PHE A 66 -10.29 -1.35 -15.90
CA PHE A 66 -9.42 -2.20 -15.07
C PHE A 66 -8.23 -2.72 -15.86
N GLU A 67 -7.05 -2.64 -15.27
CA GLU A 67 -5.87 -3.42 -15.64
C GLU A 67 -5.74 -4.60 -14.69
N HIS A 68 -5.48 -5.81 -15.23
CA HIS A 68 -5.45 -7.05 -14.46
C HIS A 68 -4.03 -7.60 -14.36
N PHE A 69 -3.57 -7.80 -13.13
CA PHE A 69 -2.25 -8.37 -12.82
C PHE A 69 -2.40 -9.68 -12.07
N PRO A 70 -2.44 -10.82 -12.78
CA PRO A 70 -2.44 -12.13 -12.14
C PRO A 70 -1.17 -12.32 -11.32
N TYR A 71 -1.29 -12.77 -10.07
CA TYR A 71 -0.14 -12.97 -9.19
C TYR A 71 0.79 -14.07 -9.66
N ASP A 72 0.30 -15.01 -10.45
CA ASP A 72 1.12 -16.08 -11.01
C ASP A 72 0.53 -16.61 -12.33
N LYS A 73 1.37 -16.58 -13.38
CA LYS A 73 1.03 -17.24 -14.66
C LYS A 73 1.01 -18.77 -14.53
N ASP A 74 1.80 -19.30 -13.59
CA ASP A 74 2.01 -20.75 -13.42
C ASP A 74 1.21 -21.37 -12.28
N LYS A 75 0.33 -20.61 -11.62
CA LYS A 75 -0.48 -21.03 -10.47
C LYS A 75 0.30 -21.67 -9.31
N LYS A 76 1.56 -21.30 -9.15
CA LYS A 76 2.42 -21.82 -8.06
C LYS A 76 2.15 -21.19 -6.70
N TYR A 77 1.48 -20.04 -6.68
CA TYR A 77 1.22 -19.28 -5.47
C TYR A 77 -0.26 -19.34 -5.14
N VAL A 78 -0.61 -20.14 -4.15
CA VAL A 78 -1.94 -20.10 -3.55
C VAL A 78 -1.87 -19.10 -2.40
N TRP A 79 -2.53 -17.99 -2.55
CA TRP A 79 -2.67 -17.00 -1.50
C TRP A 79 -3.46 -17.59 -0.34
N THR A 80 -2.83 -17.68 0.82
CA THR A 80 -3.51 -18.20 1.99
C THR A 80 -4.45 -17.16 2.58
N TYR A 81 -5.64 -17.60 2.98
CA TYR A 81 -6.70 -16.73 3.47
C TYR A 81 -6.48 -16.18 4.89
N THR A 82 -5.38 -16.51 5.54
CA THR A 82 -5.17 -16.23 6.96
C THR A 82 -4.76 -14.79 7.27
N ARG A 83 -4.11 -14.10 6.33
CA ARG A 83 -3.79 -12.67 6.46
C ARG A 83 -3.85 -12.02 5.08
N PRO A 84 -4.43 -10.82 4.95
CA PRO A 84 -4.37 -10.10 3.68
C PRO A 84 -2.91 -9.78 3.37
N PRO A 85 -2.43 -10.04 2.13
CA PRO A 85 -1.09 -9.63 1.73
C PRO A 85 -0.96 -8.11 1.87
N LYS A 86 0.25 -7.66 2.24
CA LYS A 86 0.55 -6.24 2.34
C LYS A 86 1.14 -5.74 1.03
N GLU A 87 0.69 -4.58 0.62
CA GLU A 87 1.14 -3.88 -0.57
C GLU A 87 1.84 -2.60 -0.17
N TYR A 88 3.02 -2.39 -0.73
CA TYR A 88 3.80 -1.19 -0.53
C TYR A 88 4.16 -0.60 -1.88
N TYR A 89 3.78 0.66 -2.10
CA TYR A 89 4.14 1.40 -3.29
C TYR A 89 5.45 2.15 -3.04
N ASP A 90 6.47 1.85 -3.85
CA ASP A 90 7.74 2.56 -3.77
C ASP A 90 7.73 3.85 -4.60
N GLY A 91 8.76 4.65 -4.48
CA GLY A 91 8.89 5.91 -5.24
C GLY A 91 9.24 5.71 -6.72
N GLN A 92 9.39 4.47 -7.20
CA GLN A 92 9.82 4.15 -8.57
C GLN A 92 8.65 3.69 -9.46
N GLY A 93 7.43 3.66 -8.92
CA GLY A 93 6.24 3.17 -9.61
C GLY A 93 6.10 1.67 -9.56
N ARG A 94 6.62 1.02 -8.51
CA ARG A 94 6.52 -0.41 -8.31
C ARG A 94 5.69 -0.74 -7.07
N VAL A 95 5.07 -1.91 -7.09
CA VAL A 95 4.29 -2.46 -5.97
C VAL A 95 5.01 -3.67 -5.42
N TRP A 96 5.42 -3.58 -4.17
CA TRP A 96 5.93 -4.68 -3.38
C TRP A 96 4.77 -5.37 -2.67
N MET A 97 4.55 -6.62 -2.98
CA MET A 97 3.49 -7.43 -2.37
C MET A 97 4.12 -8.50 -1.49
N LYS A 98 3.86 -8.41 -0.18
CA LYS A 98 4.40 -9.34 0.81
C LYS A 98 3.28 -10.19 1.39
N GLU A 99 3.38 -11.49 1.20
CA GLU A 99 2.54 -12.47 1.87
C GLU A 99 3.42 -13.57 2.49
N LEU A 100 3.28 -13.80 3.79
CA LEU A 100 4.02 -14.82 4.54
C LEU A 100 5.47 -14.99 4.04
N ASN A 101 5.70 -16.00 3.20
CA ASN A 101 7.01 -16.37 2.67
C ASN A 101 7.27 -15.89 1.25
N TYR A 102 6.31 -15.21 0.63
CA TYR A 102 6.40 -14.76 -0.75
C TYR A 102 6.54 -13.26 -0.81
N LEU A 103 7.42 -12.82 -1.69
CA LEU A 103 7.61 -11.42 -2.03
C LEU A 103 7.55 -11.32 -3.55
N LEU A 104 6.65 -10.46 -4.04
CA LEU A 104 6.49 -10.17 -5.46
C LEU A 104 6.73 -8.69 -5.69
N LEU A 105 7.28 -8.35 -6.83
CA LEU A 105 7.48 -6.98 -7.25
C LEU A 105 6.82 -6.77 -8.61
N LEU A 106 5.78 -5.94 -8.64
CA LEU A 106 5.10 -5.52 -9.86
C LEU A 106 5.60 -4.14 -10.27
N ASP A 107 6.13 -4.02 -11.48
CA ASP A 107 6.40 -2.73 -12.11
C ASP A 107 5.15 -2.25 -12.85
N LEU A 108 4.56 -1.14 -12.38
CA LEU A 108 3.34 -0.57 -12.94
C LEU A 108 3.56 0.18 -14.27
N LYS A 109 4.81 0.48 -14.64
CA LYS A 109 5.13 1.14 -15.91
C LYS A 109 5.24 0.15 -17.05
N THR A 110 5.82 -1.01 -16.76
CA THR A 110 6.00 -2.09 -17.74
C THR A 110 4.94 -3.16 -17.66
N ASN A 111 4.08 -3.11 -16.63
CA ASN A 111 3.05 -4.09 -16.32
C ASN A 111 3.62 -5.52 -16.22
N THR A 112 4.80 -5.64 -15.58
CA THR A 112 5.50 -6.91 -15.46
C THR A 112 5.83 -7.24 -14.01
N PHE A 113 5.73 -8.54 -13.67
CA PHE A 113 6.26 -9.05 -12.41
C PHE A 113 7.77 -9.31 -12.53
N ASN A 114 8.51 -8.84 -11.53
CA ASN A 114 9.88 -9.25 -11.29
C ASN A 114 9.88 -10.32 -10.19
N TYR A 115 10.39 -11.49 -10.52
CA TYR A 115 10.54 -12.62 -9.60
C TYR A 115 11.97 -12.75 -9.06
N ASP A 116 12.90 -11.97 -9.59
CA ASP A 116 14.31 -11.94 -9.17
C ASP A 116 14.50 -10.98 -7.98
N ILE A 117 13.73 -11.24 -6.95
CA ILE A 117 13.72 -10.43 -5.74
C ILE A 117 15.05 -10.45 -4.97
N PRO A 118 15.82 -11.57 -4.90
CA PRO A 118 17.15 -11.56 -4.29
C PRO A 118 18.07 -10.50 -4.88
N ASP A 119 18.09 -10.33 -6.21
CA ASP A 119 18.93 -9.32 -6.86
C ASP A 119 18.49 -7.89 -6.52
N GLU A 120 17.18 -7.64 -6.44
CA GLU A 120 16.66 -6.33 -6.00
C GLU A 120 17.05 -6.03 -4.54
N LEU A 121 16.98 -7.03 -3.67
CA LEU A 121 17.36 -6.89 -2.26
C LEU A 121 18.86 -6.70 -2.10
N ALA A 122 19.68 -7.40 -2.89
CA ALA A 122 21.14 -7.28 -2.87
C ALA A 122 21.61 -5.85 -3.20
N LYS A 123 20.93 -5.15 -4.12
CA LYS A 123 21.18 -3.73 -4.42
C LYS A 123 21.01 -2.81 -3.21
N MET A 124 20.22 -3.24 -2.23
CA MET A 124 19.97 -2.53 -0.96
C MET A 124 20.80 -3.08 0.21
N GLY A 125 21.75 -3.99 -0.07
CA GLY A 125 22.62 -4.60 0.92
C GLY A 125 21.92 -5.67 1.76
N VAL A 126 20.85 -6.28 1.25
CA VAL A 126 20.13 -7.36 1.91
C VAL A 126 20.42 -8.66 1.17
N ASP A 127 21.22 -9.50 1.79
CA ASP A 127 21.70 -10.80 1.26
C ASP A 127 20.99 -12.01 1.88
N LYS A 128 20.04 -11.75 2.78
CA LYS A 128 19.29 -12.77 3.51
C LYS A 128 17.82 -12.76 3.17
N ARG A 129 17.18 -13.89 3.38
CA ARG A 129 15.73 -14.02 3.20
C ARG A 129 14.98 -13.08 4.15
N LEU A 130 13.90 -12.47 3.62
CA LEU A 130 13.06 -11.55 4.40
C LEU A 130 11.97 -12.29 5.18
N LYS A 131 11.84 -11.93 6.44
CA LYS A 131 10.64 -12.18 7.24
C LYS A 131 9.58 -11.10 7.02
N ASN A 132 10.03 -9.85 6.92
CA ASN A 132 9.12 -8.72 6.74
C ASN A 132 9.75 -7.59 5.95
N LEU A 133 8.88 -6.78 5.32
CA LEU A 133 9.22 -5.59 4.56
C LEU A 133 8.21 -4.50 4.89
N PHE A 134 8.70 -3.28 5.03
CA PHE A 134 7.88 -2.07 5.11
C PHE A 134 8.49 -0.98 4.22
N ILE A 135 7.65 -0.10 3.69
CA ILE A 135 8.08 1.11 2.98
C ILE A 135 7.40 2.29 3.64
N ASP A 136 8.19 3.25 4.11
CA ASP A 136 7.69 4.43 4.80
C ASP A 136 7.16 5.52 3.84
N GLU A 137 6.62 6.61 4.38
CA GLU A 137 6.09 7.71 3.57
C GLU A 137 7.17 8.39 2.72
N ALA A 138 8.42 8.43 3.21
CA ALA A 138 9.58 8.93 2.47
C ALA A 138 10.12 7.92 1.44
N LYS A 139 9.44 6.76 1.29
CA LYS A 139 9.81 5.67 0.39
C LYS A 139 11.10 4.95 0.74
N ASN A 140 11.55 5.07 1.98
CA ASN A 140 12.65 4.25 2.48
C ASN A 140 12.17 2.85 2.83
N TYR A 141 13.09 1.90 2.76
CA TYR A 141 12.79 0.50 3.04
C TYR A 141 13.24 0.09 4.43
N TRP A 142 12.41 -0.73 5.06
CA TRP A 142 12.66 -1.33 6.36
C TRP A 142 12.52 -2.84 6.22
N PHE A 143 13.53 -3.58 6.60
CA PHE A 143 13.60 -5.03 6.42
C PHE A 143 13.79 -5.76 7.74
N VAL A 144 13.07 -6.87 7.90
CA VAL A 144 13.36 -7.85 8.93
C VAL A 144 13.80 -9.13 8.23
N THR A 145 15.04 -9.55 8.45
CA THR A 145 15.63 -10.72 7.83
C THR A 145 15.38 -11.99 8.66
N GLU A 146 15.65 -13.16 8.10
CA GLU A 146 15.40 -14.47 8.75
C GLU A 146 16.14 -14.67 10.07
N ASP A 147 17.28 -14.02 10.25
CA ASP A 147 18.07 -13.96 11.49
C ASP A 147 17.60 -12.88 12.46
N ASN A 148 16.40 -12.31 12.25
CA ASN A 148 15.79 -11.23 13.02
C ASN A 148 16.51 -9.87 12.93
N THR A 149 17.53 -9.72 12.10
CA THR A 149 18.16 -8.41 11.91
C THR A 149 17.17 -7.42 11.34
N PHE A 150 17.03 -6.26 12.00
CA PHE A 150 16.21 -5.16 11.53
C PHE A 150 17.09 -4.14 10.84
N ARG A 151 16.77 -3.83 9.59
CA ARG A 151 17.57 -2.97 8.69
C ARG A 151 16.73 -1.86 8.13
N PHE A 152 17.38 -0.73 7.90
CA PHE A 152 16.84 0.44 7.20
C PHE A 152 17.67 0.74 5.98
N TYR A 153 17.02 1.12 4.88
CA TYR A 153 17.67 1.58 3.66
C TYR A 153 17.09 2.92 3.24
N ASP A 154 17.95 3.96 3.24
CA ASP A 154 17.64 5.31 2.78
C ASP A 154 17.77 5.34 1.26
N VAL A 155 16.65 5.56 0.58
CA VAL A 155 16.58 5.52 -0.89
C VAL A 155 17.31 6.72 -1.50
N GLU A 156 17.19 7.90 -0.90
CA GLU A 156 17.82 9.12 -1.38
C GLU A 156 19.36 9.02 -1.30
N LYS A 157 19.85 8.59 -0.14
CA LYS A 157 21.30 8.42 0.10
C LYS A 157 21.88 7.12 -0.45
N ARG A 158 21.03 6.20 -0.90
CA ARG A 158 21.40 4.83 -1.34
C ARG A 158 22.26 4.11 -0.30
N LYS A 159 21.86 4.21 0.97
CA LYS A 159 22.66 3.70 2.08
C LYS A 159 21.80 2.91 3.05
N GLY A 160 22.26 1.68 3.33
CA GLY A 160 21.68 0.81 4.36
C GLY A 160 22.36 0.98 5.71
N LYS A 161 21.62 0.70 6.77
CA LYS A 161 22.16 0.53 8.14
C LYS A 161 21.39 -0.55 8.90
N ILE A 162 22.07 -1.21 9.82
CA ILE A 162 21.45 -2.11 10.78
C ILE A 162 20.89 -1.25 11.91
N ILE A 163 19.62 -1.44 12.24
CA ILE A 163 18.95 -0.80 13.38
C ILE A 163 19.04 -1.71 14.61
N ASP A 164 18.84 -3.02 14.42
CA ASP A 164 18.92 -4.05 15.45
C ASP A 164 19.52 -5.32 14.86
N SER A 165 20.46 -5.93 15.56
CA SER A 165 21.18 -7.13 15.11
C SER A 165 20.36 -8.42 15.21
N GLY A 166 19.17 -8.35 15.83
CA GLY A 166 18.29 -9.49 16.01
C GLY A 166 18.58 -10.31 17.28
N ASP A 167 19.68 -10.05 17.95
CA ASP A 167 20.08 -10.65 19.23
C ASP A 167 20.10 -9.63 20.39
N SER A 168 19.66 -8.43 20.15
CA SER A 168 19.59 -7.36 21.14
C SER A 168 18.65 -7.69 22.30
N GLU A 169 18.82 -7.00 23.43
CA GLU A 169 17.89 -7.09 24.55
C GLU A 169 16.47 -6.71 24.15
N PHE A 170 16.34 -5.71 23.26
CA PHE A 170 15.05 -5.30 22.72
C PHE A 170 14.37 -6.43 21.96
N THR A 171 15.05 -7.04 20.99
CA THR A 171 14.46 -8.14 20.19
C THR A 171 14.16 -9.38 21.05
N ARG A 172 15.00 -9.67 22.06
CA ARG A 172 14.73 -10.77 23.00
C ARG A 172 13.50 -10.52 23.87
N LYS A 173 13.24 -9.28 24.24
CA LYS A 173 12.13 -8.91 25.13
C LYS A 173 10.82 -8.71 24.39
N TYR A 174 10.85 -8.08 23.23
CA TYR A 174 9.65 -7.63 22.52
C TYR A 174 9.40 -8.36 21.19
N GLY A 175 10.39 -9.13 20.71
CA GLY A 175 10.30 -9.79 19.41
C GLY A 175 10.72 -8.90 18.24
N ILE A 176 10.39 -9.36 17.04
CA ILE A 176 10.70 -8.66 15.79
C ILE A 176 9.55 -7.72 15.40
N PRO A 177 9.83 -6.63 14.67
CA PRO A 177 8.80 -5.77 14.10
C PRO A 177 7.82 -6.54 13.19
N LEU A 178 6.53 -6.46 13.48
CA LEU A 178 5.47 -7.07 12.69
C LEU A 178 4.75 -6.04 11.81
N GLU A 179 4.67 -4.82 12.30
CA GLU A 179 4.03 -3.68 11.65
C GLU A 179 4.93 -2.46 11.74
N LEU A 180 4.79 -1.54 10.81
CA LEU A 180 5.37 -0.22 10.88
C LEU A 180 4.27 0.81 10.60
N ALA A 181 4.05 1.69 11.55
CA ALA A 181 3.17 2.84 11.39
C ALA A 181 3.99 4.12 11.49
N GLN A 182 3.70 5.07 10.62
CA GLN A 182 4.36 6.37 10.62
C GLN A 182 3.33 7.48 10.88
N TYR A 183 3.73 8.41 11.74
CA TYR A 183 2.99 9.65 11.94
C TYR A 183 3.98 10.81 12.12
N LYS A 184 3.99 11.77 11.20
CA LYS A 184 4.96 12.85 11.14
C LYS A 184 6.40 12.28 11.12
N ASN A 185 7.22 12.65 12.09
CA ASN A 185 8.61 12.22 12.21
C ASN A 185 8.82 10.98 13.10
N PHE A 186 7.74 10.35 13.53
CA PHE A 186 7.77 9.16 14.40
C PHE A 186 7.40 7.91 13.62
N CYS A 187 8.22 6.87 13.77
CA CYS A 187 7.91 5.51 13.32
C CYS A 187 7.63 4.64 14.56
N TRP A 188 6.53 3.91 14.52
CA TRP A 188 6.12 2.95 15.54
C TRP A 188 6.33 1.55 14.99
N ILE A 189 6.94 0.67 15.76
CA ILE A 189 7.25 -0.72 15.41
C ILE A 189 6.83 -1.68 16.52
#